data_be27c21d338cbed1f89e708ca89b4a27
#
_entry.id   be27c21d338cbed1f89e708ca89b4a27
#
_cell.length_a   1.000
_cell.length_b   1.000
_cell.length_c   1.000
_cell.angle_alpha   90.00
_cell.angle_beta   90.00
_cell.angle_gamma   90.00
#
_symmetry.space_group_name_H-M   'P 1'
#
loop_
_entity.id
_entity.type
_entity.pdbx_description
1 polymer ?
#
loop_
_entity_poly.entity_id
_entity_poly.type
_entity_poly.pdbx_seq_one_letter_code
_entity_poly.pdbx_strand_id
1 'polypeptide(L)'
;RARIIYYSPERVTGAELAGLTYEGLADPKWKGRLVIRKSSNIYNKSLVASLIANNGKKATADWAKGVVANMARDSKGNDRAQIMAVAAGEADIAVANTYYLALMLSGKKGPEQQEAAKKVKAFFPNQQDRGTHMNISCAALIKGAPNKANAIALVDFLLSPESQEHFTNNTFEFPMIGGVSPNTLVVNNLGLDFKQDLTTKVSTYGKNQAAALEVMTAAGWK
;
A
#
# COMPACT_ATOMS: atom_id res chain seq x y z
N ARG A 1 -6.15 2.46 -4.62
CA ARG A 1 -4.81 2.81 -4.11
C ARG A 1 -3.83 1.68 -4.32
N ALA A 2 -2.58 2.01 -4.59
CA ALA A 2 -1.50 1.06 -4.63
C ALA A 2 -0.79 0.98 -3.27
N ARG A 3 -0.19 -0.18 -2.96
CA ARG A 3 0.70 -0.34 -1.83
C ARG A 3 2.13 -0.26 -2.34
N ILE A 4 2.83 0.80 -2.01
CA ILE A 4 4.11 1.16 -2.62
C ILE A 4 5.24 1.25 -1.60
N ILE A 5 6.44 1.50 -2.08
CA ILE A 5 7.63 1.77 -1.25
C ILE A 5 7.85 3.27 -1.20
N TYR A 6 7.98 3.81 0.01
CA TYR A 6 8.51 5.15 0.25
C TYR A 6 9.96 5.04 0.68
N TYR A 7 10.81 5.93 0.21
CA TYR A 7 12.23 5.87 0.49
C TYR A 7 12.84 7.25 0.74
N SER A 8 13.97 7.28 1.43
CA SER A 8 14.80 8.47 1.57
C SER A 8 15.70 8.63 0.35
N PRO A 9 15.58 9.71 -0.44
CA PRO A 9 16.45 9.93 -1.59
C PRO A 9 17.92 10.21 -1.21
N GLU A 10 18.19 10.51 0.06
CA GLU A 10 19.55 10.74 0.58
C GLU A 10 20.26 9.44 0.95
N ARG A 11 19.51 8.36 1.28
CA ARG A 11 20.05 7.11 1.80
C ARG A 11 19.83 5.90 0.92
N VAL A 12 18.96 6.03 -0.10
CA VAL A 12 18.67 4.96 -1.06
C VAL A 12 18.99 5.46 -2.46
N THR A 13 19.86 4.74 -3.14
CA THR A 13 20.29 5.06 -4.50
C THR A 13 19.32 4.54 -5.56
N GLY A 14 19.34 5.12 -6.75
CA GLY A 14 18.60 4.61 -7.89
C GLY A 14 18.99 3.18 -8.27
N ALA A 15 20.25 2.79 -8.08
CA ALA A 15 20.72 1.43 -8.33
C ALA A 15 20.10 0.40 -7.37
N GLU A 16 19.88 0.76 -6.10
CA GLU A 16 19.21 -0.11 -5.12
C GLU A 16 17.72 -0.31 -5.43
N LEU A 17 17.08 0.68 -6.06
CA LEU A 17 15.68 0.63 -6.47
C LEU A 17 15.48 -0.03 -7.83
N ALA A 18 16.50 -0.05 -8.69
CA ALA A 18 16.38 -0.59 -10.03
C ALA A 18 15.89 -2.04 -9.99
N GLY A 19 14.72 -2.29 -10.59
CA GLY A 19 14.09 -3.60 -10.61
C GLY A 19 13.57 -4.12 -9.26
N LEU A 20 13.50 -3.28 -8.22
CA LEU A 20 13.02 -3.71 -6.89
C LEU A 20 11.57 -4.18 -6.96
N THR A 21 11.36 -5.38 -6.41
CA THR A 21 10.06 -6.04 -6.26
C THR A 21 9.68 -6.13 -4.77
N TYR A 22 8.43 -6.55 -4.49
CA TYR A 22 8.07 -6.90 -3.11
C TYR A 22 8.91 -8.07 -2.59
N GLU A 23 9.22 -9.01 -3.47
CA GLU A 23 10.08 -10.17 -3.15
C GLU A 23 11.48 -9.71 -2.74
N GLY A 24 12.00 -8.69 -3.40
CA GLY A 24 13.30 -8.09 -3.12
C GLY A 24 13.40 -7.38 -1.76
N LEU A 25 12.28 -7.14 -1.06
CA LEU A 25 12.30 -6.61 0.31
C LEU A 25 12.87 -7.59 1.33
N ALA A 26 12.95 -8.88 1.00
CA ALA A 26 13.59 -9.90 1.81
C ALA A 26 15.12 -9.98 1.63
N ASP A 27 15.69 -9.24 0.66
CA ASP A 27 17.13 -9.20 0.43
C ASP A 27 17.85 -8.63 1.66
N PRO A 28 18.92 -9.27 2.18
CA PRO A 28 19.70 -8.80 3.31
C PRO A 28 20.28 -7.38 3.19
N LYS A 29 20.36 -6.82 1.98
CA LYS A 29 20.77 -5.41 1.78
C LYS A 29 19.86 -4.41 2.50
N TRP A 30 18.63 -4.81 2.84
CA TRP A 30 17.67 -4.00 3.57
C TRP A 30 17.70 -4.21 5.08
N LYS A 31 18.66 -4.98 5.61
CA LYS A 31 18.75 -5.28 7.04
C LYS A 31 18.87 -4.00 7.88
N GLY A 32 17.93 -3.81 8.81
CA GLY A 32 17.84 -2.62 9.65
C GLY A 32 17.37 -1.35 8.93
N ARG A 33 16.88 -1.48 7.68
CA ARG A 33 16.55 -0.33 6.82
C ARG A 33 15.06 -0.25 6.43
N LEU A 34 14.26 -1.27 6.77
CA LEU A 34 12.85 -1.40 6.40
C LEU A 34 11.92 -1.13 7.59
N VAL A 35 10.87 -0.36 7.37
CA VAL A 35 9.72 -0.27 8.29
C VAL A 35 8.41 -0.57 7.57
N ILE A 36 7.54 -1.28 8.27
CA ILE A 36 6.22 -1.66 7.77
C ILE A 36 5.27 -1.83 8.96
N ARG A 37 3.95 -1.64 8.75
CA ARG A 37 2.96 -1.82 9.82
C ARG A 37 2.83 -3.29 10.23
N LYS A 38 2.11 -3.50 11.36
CA LYS A 38 1.86 -4.83 11.94
C LYS A 38 1.11 -5.79 11.02
N SER A 39 1.35 -7.09 11.22
CA SER A 39 0.77 -8.20 10.46
C SER A 39 -0.76 -8.22 10.44
N SER A 40 -1.40 -7.85 11.56
CA SER A 40 -2.87 -7.83 11.67
C SER A 40 -3.56 -6.80 10.78
N ASN A 41 -2.80 -5.85 10.19
CA ASN A 41 -3.36 -4.83 9.32
C ASN A 41 -3.83 -5.40 7.99
N ILE A 42 -5.04 -4.97 7.56
CA ILE A 42 -5.68 -5.48 6.34
C ILE A 42 -4.84 -5.24 5.07
N TYR A 43 -4.07 -4.16 4.99
CA TYR A 43 -3.25 -3.85 3.81
C TYR A 43 -2.07 -4.80 3.68
N ASN A 44 -1.43 -5.19 4.81
CA ASN A 44 -0.38 -6.20 4.80
C ASN A 44 -0.96 -7.59 4.51
N LYS A 45 -2.11 -7.94 5.11
CA LYS A 45 -2.80 -9.20 4.79
C LYS A 45 -3.14 -9.32 3.30
N SER A 46 -3.59 -8.22 2.69
CA SER A 46 -3.88 -8.17 1.26
C SER A 46 -2.62 -8.35 0.39
N LEU A 47 -1.55 -7.64 0.72
CA LEU A 47 -0.27 -7.78 0.00
C LEU A 47 0.28 -9.21 0.13
N VAL A 48 0.33 -9.76 1.35
CA VAL A 48 0.86 -11.11 1.58
C VAL A 48 -0.04 -12.18 0.96
N ALA A 49 -1.37 -11.96 0.95
CA ALA A 49 -2.30 -12.84 0.24
C ALA A 49 -2.07 -12.83 -1.28
N SER A 50 -1.71 -11.68 -1.86
CA SER A 50 -1.27 -11.56 -3.26
C SER A 50 0.03 -12.31 -3.51
N LEU A 51 1.01 -12.20 -2.62
CA LEU A 51 2.28 -12.95 -2.73
C LEU A 51 2.05 -14.46 -2.64
N ILE A 52 1.16 -14.92 -1.78
CA ILE A 52 0.78 -16.35 -1.71
C ILE A 52 0.16 -16.81 -3.04
N ALA A 53 -0.69 -15.98 -3.65
CA ALA A 53 -1.33 -16.32 -4.93
C ALA A 53 -0.31 -16.44 -6.07
N ASN A 54 0.74 -15.62 -6.07
CA ASN A 54 1.75 -15.59 -7.13
C ASN A 54 2.91 -16.58 -6.89
N ASN A 55 3.36 -16.71 -5.65
CA ASN A 55 4.61 -17.40 -5.31
C ASN A 55 4.38 -18.69 -4.49
N GLY A 56 3.15 -18.93 -4.04
CA GLY A 56 2.81 -20.02 -3.12
C GLY A 56 3.14 -19.71 -1.65
N LYS A 57 2.51 -20.48 -0.74
CA LYS A 57 2.60 -20.25 0.71
C LYS A 57 4.02 -20.41 1.25
N LYS A 58 4.78 -21.43 0.77
CA LYS A 58 6.14 -21.71 1.26
C LYS A 58 7.11 -20.57 0.93
N ALA A 59 7.19 -20.15 -0.32
CA ALA A 59 8.07 -19.07 -0.74
C ALA A 59 7.69 -17.74 -0.02
N THR A 60 6.40 -17.47 0.16
CA THR A 60 5.93 -16.31 0.90
C THR A 60 6.27 -16.37 2.39
N ALA A 61 6.30 -17.56 2.99
CA ALA A 61 6.76 -17.73 4.38
C ALA A 61 8.26 -17.42 4.53
N ASP A 62 9.08 -17.88 3.62
CA ASP A 62 10.52 -17.58 3.61
C ASP A 62 10.76 -16.08 3.36
N TRP A 63 10.02 -15.47 2.43
CA TRP A 63 10.01 -14.02 2.23
C TRP A 63 9.64 -13.24 3.50
N ALA A 64 8.58 -13.65 4.21
CA ALA A 64 8.15 -12.95 5.43
C ALA A 64 9.22 -12.97 6.52
N LYS A 65 9.97 -14.08 6.66
CA LYS A 65 11.13 -14.16 7.56
C LYS A 65 12.22 -13.16 7.16
N GLY A 66 12.54 -13.07 5.86
CA GLY A 66 13.50 -12.09 5.34
C GLY A 66 13.07 -10.65 5.60
N VAL A 67 11.80 -10.33 5.37
CA VAL A 67 11.23 -9.00 5.67
C VAL A 67 11.35 -8.68 7.16
N VAL A 68 11.01 -9.61 8.06
CA VAL A 68 11.13 -9.42 9.51
C VAL A 68 12.59 -9.21 9.92
N ALA A 69 13.53 -9.98 9.35
CA ALA A 69 14.97 -9.83 9.60
C ALA A 69 15.53 -8.47 9.14
N ASN A 70 14.86 -7.84 8.17
CA ASN A 70 15.24 -6.55 7.58
C ASN A 70 14.59 -5.34 8.28
N MET A 71 13.63 -5.57 9.18
CA MET A 71 12.97 -4.47 9.89
C MET A 71 13.96 -3.71 10.79
N ALA A 72 13.93 -2.39 10.71
CA ALA A 72 14.71 -1.49 11.59
C ALA A 72 14.18 -1.52 13.02
N ARG A 73 12.92 -1.87 13.21
CA ARG A 73 12.26 -1.97 14.51
C ARG A 73 11.00 -2.84 14.42
N ASP A 74 10.48 -3.24 15.58
CA ASP A 74 9.15 -3.84 15.67
C ASP A 74 8.09 -2.94 15.02
N SER A 75 7.10 -3.57 14.38
CA SER A 75 6.02 -2.86 13.70
C SER A 75 5.17 -2.05 14.68
N LYS A 76 5.07 -0.75 14.48
CA LYS A 76 4.23 0.16 15.27
C LYS A 76 3.60 1.26 14.41
N GLY A 77 2.46 1.77 14.83
CA GLY A 77 1.77 2.87 14.17
C GLY A 77 1.10 2.49 12.83
N ASN A 78 0.60 3.51 12.14
CA ASN A 78 -0.05 3.41 10.85
C ASN A 78 0.92 3.70 9.68
N ASP A 79 0.44 3.74 8.44
CA ASP A 79 1.28 3.99 7.26
C ASP A 79 1.99 5.36 7.32
N ARG A 80 1.34 6.40 7.89
CA ARG A 80 1.98 7.71 8.07
C ARG A 80 3.15 7.63 9.05
N ALA A 81 3.03 6.83 10.10
CA ALA A 81 4.12 6.60 11.04
C ALA A 81 5.32 5.88 10.39
N GLN A 82 5.09 5.04 9.37
CA GLN A 82 6.19 4.45 8.60
C GLN A 82 6.88 5.50 7.71
N ILE A 83 6.11 6.37 7.03
CA ILE A 83 6.65 7.47 6.22
C ILE A 83 7.47 8.44 7.10
N MET A 84 6.93 8.79 8.28
CA MET A 84 7.65 9.65 9.25
C MET A 84 8.95 9.01 9.75
N ALA A 85 8.98 7.71 9.97
CA ALA A 85 10.17 6.98 10.39
C ALA A 85 11.29 7.07 9.31
N VAL A 86 10.94 6.96 8.04
CA VAL A 86 11.88 7.18 6.93
C VAL A 86 12.36 8.63 6.90
N ALA A 87 11.46 9.60 7.03
CA ALA A 87 11.82 11.02 7.03
C ALA A 87 12.73 11.41 8.20
N ALA A 88 12.60 10.72 9.34
CA ALA A 88 13.41 10.91 10.54
C ALA A 88 14.74 10.13 10.54
N GLY A 89 14.99 9.26 9.56
CA GLY A 89 16.21 8.44 9.50
C GLY A 89 16.17 7.17 10.34
N GLU A 90 15.02 6.79 10.90
CA GLU A 90 14.85 5.53 11.64
C GLU A 90 14.91 4.31 10.70
N ALA A 91 14.58 4.49 9.43
CA ALA A 91 14.69 3.50 8.35
C ALA A 91 14.92 4.21 7.01
N ASP A 92 15.31 3.46 6.00
CA ASP A 92 15.56 4.00 4.66
C ASP A 92 14.37 3.81 3.72
N ILE A 93 13.60 2.73 3.91
CA ILE A 93 12.41 2.41 3.14
C ILE A 93 11.22 2.05 4.02
N ALA A 94 10.02 2.36 3.52
CA ALA A 94 8.75 2.01 4.16
C ALA A 94 7.74 1.47 3.15
N VAL A 95 6.92 0.49 3.53
CA VAL A 95 5.80 0.04 2.71
C VAL A 95 4.51 0.67 3.22
N ALA A 96 3.86 1.47 2.36
CA ALA A 96 2.62 2.19 2.70
C ALA A 96 1.74 2.40 1.46
N ASN A 97 0.47 2.77 1.69
CA ASN A 97 -0.46 3.06 0.59
C ASN A 97 -0.23 4.46 0.01
N THR A 98 -0.51 4.61 -1.28
CA THR A 98 -0.29 5.85 -2.06
C THR A 98 -0.92 7.09 -1.46
N TYR A 99 -2.18 7.04 -1.04
CA TYR A 99 -2.93 8.20 -0.56
C TYR A 99 -2.36 8.85 0.72
N TYR A 100 -1.56 8.12 1.50
CA TYR A 100 -1.02 8.67 2.75
C TYR A 100 -0.02 9.79 2.52
N LEU A 101 0.81 9.72 1.47
CA LEU A 101 1.74 10.81 1.15
C LEU A 101 1.00 12.08 0.79
N ALA A 102 0.00 11.99 -0.11
CA ALA A 102 -0.82 13.13 -0.49
C ALA A 102 -1.58 13.73 0.71
N LEU A 103 -2.14 12.88 1.59
CA LEU A 103 -2.78 13.30 2.82
C LEU A 103 -1.81 14.06 3.77
N MET A 104 -0.57 13.64 3.88
CA MET A 104 0.44 14.34 4.68
C MET A 104 0.83 15.66 4.02
N LEU A 105 1.12 15.66 2.71
CA LEU A 105 1.48 16.86 1.94
C LEU A 105 0.38 17.92 1.95
N SER A 106 -0.90 17.53 2.03
CA SER A 106 -2.04 18.47 2.10
C SER A 106 -2.07 19.33 3.36
N GLY A 107 -1.25 19.03 4.37
CA GLY A 107 -1.27 19.71 5.66
C GLY A 107 -2.43 19.31 6.58
N LYS A 108 -3.41 18.52 6.11
CA LYS A 108 -4.58 18.08 6.93
C LYS A 108 -4.19 17.29 8.19
N LYS A 109 -2.92 16.86 8.31
CA LYS A 109 -2.39 16.09 9.45
C LYS A 109 -1.35 16.85 10.27
N GLY A 110 -1.27 18.16 10.06
CA GLY A 110 -0.39 19.07 10.76
C GLY A 110 0.97 19.28 10.08
N PRO A 111 1.69 20.33 10.46
CA PRO A 111 2.92 20.75 9.79
C PRO A 111 4.05 19.74 9.91
N GLU A 112 4.17 19.06 11.05
CA GLU A 112 5.21 18.03 11.25
C GLU A 112 5.13 16.93 10.19
N GLN A 113 3.92 16.39 9.95
CA GLN A 113 3.74 15.34 8.94
C GLN A 113 3.90 15.87 7.52
N GLN A 114 3.52 17.13 7.28
CA GLN A 114 3.72 17.78 5.99
C GLN A 114 5.21 17.93 5.66
N GLU A 115 6.02 18.38 6.61
CA GLU A 115 7.48 18.48 6.43
C GLU A 115 8.15 17.11 6.29
N ALA A 116 7.71 16.11 7.04
CA ALA A 116 8.20 14.73 6.89
C ALA A 116 7.90 14.18 5.49
N ALA A 117 6.71 14.44 4.95
CA ALA A 117 6.32 13.96 3.62
C ALA A 117 7.20 14.53 2.49
N LYS A 118 7.73 15.74 2.64
CA LYS A 118 8.62 16.37 1.66
C LYS A 118 10.01 15.69 1.57
N LYS A 119 10.41 14.96 2.60
CA LYS A 119 11.72 14.29 2.71
C LYS A 119 11.76 12.90 2.09
N VAL A 120 10.62 12.36 1.65
CA VAL A 120 10.53 11.03 1.08
C VAL A 120 10.07 11.07 -0.37
N LYS A 121 10.43 10.01 -1.12
CA LYS A 121 9.92 9.79 -2.48
C LYS A 121 9.20 8.45 -2.57
N ALA A 122 8.35 8.32 -3.58
CA ALA A 122 7.58 7.12 -3.88
C ALA A 122 8.30 6.27 -4.92
N PHE A 123 8.21 4.94 -4.76
CA PHE A 123 8.66 3.96 -5.73
C PHE A 123 7.60 2.86 -5.88
N PHE A 124 7.25 2.55 -7.12
CA PHE A 124 6.30 1.49 -7.47
C PHE A 124 7.06 0.20 -7.75
N PRO A 125 6.94 -0.85 -6.90
CA PRO A 125 7.65 -2.10 -7.12
C PRO A 125 7.02 -2.95 -8.22
N ASN A 126 7.75 -4.00 -8.67
CA ASN A 126 7.30 -5.00 -9.65
C ASN A 126 6.96 -4.43 -11.05
N GLN A 127 7.57 -3.32 -11.46
CA GLN A 127 7.25 -2.68 -12.74
C GLN A 127 7.72 -3.49 -13.95
N GLN A 128 8.73 -4.36 -13.78
CA GLN A 128 9.27 -5.21 -14.84
C GLN A 128 8.58 -6.59 -14.93
N ASP A 129 7.68 -6.88 -13.98
CA ASP A 129 6.94 -8.14 -13.95
C ASP A 129 5.41 -7.91 -13.86
N ARG A 130 4.71 -8.41 -12.85
CA ARG A 130 3.24 -8.33 -12.73
C ARG A 130 2.67 -6.94 -12.46
N GLY A 131 3.48 -6.00 -12.01
CA GLY A 131 3.04 -4.67 -11.61
C GLY A 131 2.80 -4.54 -10.10
N THR A 132 2.53 -3.31 -9.67
CA THR A 132 2.32 -2.95 -8.26
C THR A 132 0.97 -3.46 -7.75
N HIS A 133 0.97 -4.03 -6.54
CA HIS A 133 -0.22 -4.51 -5.85
C HIS A 133 -1.25 -3.40 -5.63
N MET A 134 -2.47 -3.64 -6.10
CA MET A 134 -3.61 -2.75 -5.94
C MET A 134 -4.49 -3.19 -4.78
N ASN A 135 -4.80 -2.25 -3.90
CA ASN A 135 -5.77 -2.44 -2.83
C ASN A 135 -7.06 -1.68 -3.17
N ILE A 136 -8.20 -2.25 -2.85
CA ILE A 136 -9.51 -1.68 -3.15
C ILE A 136 -10.36 -1.53 -1.89
N SER A 137 -11.27 -0.56 -1.89
CA SER A 137 -12.43 -0.52 -0.99
C SER A 137 -13.64 -1.05 -1.77
N CYS A 138 -14.51 -1.78 -1.08
CA CYS A 138 -15.69 -2.38 -1.69
C CYS A 138 -16.95 -1.99 -0.92
N ALA A 139 -18.05 -1.83 -1.63
CA ALA A 139 -19.39 -1.89 -1.09
C ALA A 139 -20.05 -3.21 -1.49
N ALA A 140 -20.87 -3.78 -0.61
CA ALA A 140 -21.58 -5.02 -0.89
C ALA A 140 -23.02 -4.93 -0.42
N LEU A 141 -23.94 -5.44 -1.23
CA LEU A 141 -25.34 -5.58 -0.84
C LEU A 141 -25.49 -6.81 0.06
N ILE A 142 -26.00 -6.58 1.28
CA ILE A 142 -26.27 -7.66 2.24
C ILE A 142 -27.48 -8.48 1.75
N LYS A 143 -27.35 -9.82 1.78
CA LYS A 143 -28.47 -10.72 1.47
C LYS A 143 -29.62 -10.46 2.44
N GLY A 144 -30.82 -10.21 1.89
CA GLY A 144 -32.00 -9.92 2.70
C GLY A 144 -32.10 -8.48 3.20
N ALA A 145 -31.29 -7.55 2.69
CA ALA A 145 -31.40 -6.12 3.02
C ALA A 145 -32.84 -5.60 2.78
N PRO A 146 -33.50 -5.00 3.79
CA PRO A 146 -34.91 -4.57 3.67
C PRO A 146 -35.10 -3.42 2.67
N ASN A 147 -34.08 -2.58 2.49
CA ASN A 147 -34.10 -1.43 1.58
C ASN A 147 -33.16 -1.64 0.37
N LYS A 148 -33.30 -2.79 -0.30
CA LYS A 148 -32.41 -3.19 -1.41
C LYS A 148 -32.31 -2.14 -2.51
N ALA A 149 -33.42 -1.55 -2.92
CA ALA A 149 -33.43 -0.52 -3.99
C ALA A 149 -32.59 0.71 -3.60
N ASN A 150 -32.76 1.20 -2.37
CA ASN A 150 -31.98 2.34 -1.87
C ASN A 150 -30.49 2.00 -1.70
N ALA A 151 -30.17 0.76 -1.31
CA ALA A 151 -28.78 0.32 -1.22
C ALA A 151 -28.09 0.27 -2.59
N ILE A 152 -28.81 -0.17 -3.63
CA ILE A 152 -28.30 -0.16 -5.01
C ILE A 152 -28.11 1.29 -5.48
N ALA A 153 -29.13 2.16 -5.29
CA ALA A 153 -29.04 3.58 -5.63
C ALA A 153 -27.85 4.28 -4.95
N LEU A 154 -27.57 3.92 -3.67
CA LEU A 154 -26.37 4.43 -2.98
C LEU A 154 -25.08 3.96 -3.65
N VAL A 155 -24.97 2.69 -4.04
CA VAL A 155 -23.77 2.19 -4.73
C VAL A 155 -23.59 2.89 -6.08
N ASP A 156 -24.66 3.09 -6.83
CA ASP A 156 -24.64 3.82 -8.11
C ASP A 156 -24.19 5.28 -7.89
N PHE A 157 -24.71 5.94 -6.85
CA PHE A 157 -24.30 7.29 -6.47
C PHE A 157 -22.80 7.34 -6.08
N LEU A 158 -22.30 6.37 -5.33
CA LEU A 158 -20.88 6.30 -4.98
C LEU A 158 -19.95 6.14 -6.21
N LEU A 159 -20.47 5.62 -7.31
CA LEU A 159 -19.76 5.51 -8.58
C LEU A 159 -19.99 6.72 -9.51
N SER A 160 -20.81 7.71 -9.12
CA SER A 160 -21.01 8.92 -9.91
C SER A 160 -19.73 9.77 -9.98
N PRO A 161 -19.55 10.58 -11.04
CA PRO A 161 -18.43 11.51 -11.15
C PRO A 161 -18.30 12.41 -9.92
N GLU A 162 -19.40 12.96 -9.41
CA GLU A 162 -19.43 13.81 -8.22
C GLU A 162 -18.86 13.12 -6.98
N SER A 163 -19.30 11.87 -6.72
CA SER A 163 -18.79 11.09 -5.59
C SER A 163 -17.31 10.73 -5.76
N GLN A 164 -16.90 10.40 -6.98
CA GLN A 164 -15.51 10.05 -7.26
C GLN A 164 -14.58 11.26 -7.18
N GLU A 165 -15.01 12.45 -7.59
CA GLU A 165 -14.31 13.72 -7.35
C GLU A 165 -14.20 14.03 -5.87
N HIS A 166 -15.27 13.80 -5.09
CA HIS A 166 -15.23 13.95 -3.64
C HIS A 166 -14.21 13.01 -3.01
N PHE A 167 -14.20 11.73 -3.37
CA PHE A 167 -13.23 10.77 -2.83
C PHE A 167 -11.80 11.15 -3.17
N THR A 168 -11.49 11.42 -4.44
CA THR A 168 -10.11 11.74 -4.81
C THR A 168 -9.61 13.03 -4.15
N ASN A 169 -10.46 14.04 -3.96
CA ASN A 169 -10.09 15.32 -3.36
C ASN A 169 -10.03 15.30 -1.82
N ASN A 170 -10.72 14.38 -1.16
CA ASN A 170 -10.77 14.31 0.30
C ASN A 170 -9.99 13.14 0.89
N THR A 171 -9.97 11.99 0.21
CA THR A 171 -9.25 10.80 0.65
C THR A 171 -7.96 10.53 -0.12
N PHE A 172 -7.72 11.24 -1.24
CA PHE A 172 -6.55 11.09 -2.12
C PHE A 172 -6.42 9.69 -2.74
N GLU A 173 -7.52 8.96 -2.84
CA GLU A 173 -7.56 7.67 -3.53
C GLU A 173 -7.72 7.87 -5.04
N PHE A 174 -7.32 6.87 -5.82
CA PHE A 174 -7.56 6.89 -7.26
C PHE A 174 -9.05 6.72 -7.55
N PRO A 175 -9.62 7.49 -8.48
CA PRO A 175 -11.01 7.31 -8.90
C PRO A 175 -11.19 5.94 -9.57
N MET A 176 -12.40 5.40 -9.48
CA MET A 176 -12.76 4.08 -10.02
C MET A 176 -13.41 4.14 -11.40
N ILE A 177 -13.71 5.35 -11.88
CA ILE A 177 -14.35 5.57 -13.18
C ILE A 177 -13.47 6.44 -14.07
N GLY A 178 -13.66 6.31 -15.40
CA GLY A 178 -13.04 7.21 -16.36
C GLY A 178 -13.63 8.62 -16.28
N GLY A 179 -12.86 9.63 -16.75
CA GLY A 179 -13.30 11.03 -16.79
C GLY A 179 -13.11 11.82 -15.49
N VAL A 180 -12.78 11.17 -14.37
CA VAL A 180 -12.40 11.84 -13.11
C VAL A 180 -10.90 11.75 -12.91
N SER A 181 -10.25 12.89 -12.72
CA SER A 181 -8.80 12.95 -12.48
C SER A 181 -8.47 12.73 -11.00
N PRO A 182 -7.38 12.02 -10.70
CA PRO A 182 -6.85 11.98 -9.33
C PRO A 182 -6.46 13.37 -8.84
N ASN A 183 -6.45 13.55 -7.51
CA ASN A 183 -6.01 14.80 -6.90
C ASN A 183 -4.60 15.20 -7.34
N THR A 184 -4.34 16.49 -7.55
CA THR A 184 -3.06 17.01 -8.04
C THR A 184 -1.87 16.68 -7.13
N LEU A 185 -2.07 16.59 -5.80
CA LEU A 185 -1.02 16.12 -4.88
C LEU A 185 -0.62 14.66 -5.16
N VAL A 186 -1.55 13.82 -5.57
CA VAL A 186 -1.26 12.43 -5.99
C VAL A 186 -0.48 12.44 -7.30
N VAL A 187 -0.99 13.15 -8.31
CA VAL A 187 -0.37 13.22 -9.65
C VAL A 187 1.06 13.75 -9.57
N ASN A 188 1.26 14.87 -8.88
CA ASN A 188 2.54 15.58 -8.87
C ASN A 188 3.63 14.88 -8.02
N ASN A 189 3.24 14.09 -7.02
CA ASN A 189 4.21 13.48 -6.08
C ASN A 189 4.39 11.98 -6.26
N LEU A 190 3.44 11.29 -6.90
CA LEU A 190 3.52 9.85 -7.12
C LEU A 190 3.66 9.51 -8.62
N GLY A 191 3.13 10.34 -9.51
CA GLY A 191 2.92 9.98 -10.89
C GLY A 191 1.73 9.02 -11.07
N LEU A 192 1.33 8.82 -12.31
CA LEU A 192 0.24 7.90 -12.68
C LEU A 192 0.70 6.82 -13.65
N ASP A 193 1.90 6.96 -14.19
CA ASP A 193 2.49 6.02 -15.15
C ASP A 193 3.18 4.88 -14.40
N PHE A 194 2.39 3.93 -13.94
CA PHE A 194 2.88 2.71 -13.33
C PHE A 194 2.03 1.51 -13.72
N LYS A 195 2.68 0.36 -13.86
CA LYS A 195 2.01 -0.91 -14.13
C LYS A 195 1.30 -1.40 -12.87
N GLN A 196 -0.01 -1.60 -12.96
CA GLN A 196 -0.84 -2.19 -11.91
C GLN A 196 -0.86 -3.71 -12.04
N ASP A 197 -0.84 -4.44 -10.93
CA ASP A 197 -1.10 -5.88 -10.94
C ASP A 197 -2.60 -6.13 -11.19
N LEU A 198 -2.94 -6.34 -12.45
CA LEU A 198 -4.27 -6.73 -12.92
C LEU A 198 -4.39 -8.26 -13.11
N THR A 199 -3.31 -9.01 -12.93
CA THR A 199 -3.26 -10.47 -13.10
C THR A 199 -3.73 -11.20 -11.86
N THR A 200 -3.43 -10.67 -10.68
CA THR A 200 -3.87 -11.25 -9.40
C THR A 200 -5.31 -10.87 -9.09
N LYS A 201 -6.22 -11.84 -9.22
CA LYS A 201 -7.66 -11.59 -8.94
C LYS A 201 -7.86 -11.13 -7.48
N VAL A 202 -8.55 -10.01 -7.29
CA VAL A 202 -8.87 -9.44 -5.96
C VAL A 202 -9.57 -10.46 -5.04
N SER A 203 -10.40 -11.35 -5.59
CA SER A 203 -11.05 -12.42 -4.82
C SER A 203 -10.07 -13.38 -4.13
N THR A 204 -8.81 -13.47 -4.61
CA THR A 204 -7.79 -14.32 -3.98
C THR A 204 -7.28 -13.72 -2.67
N TYR A 205 -7.39 -12.41 -2.48
CA TYR A 205 -6.98 -11.74 -1.23
C TYR A 205 -7.81 -12.25 -0.05
N GLY A 206 -9.13 -12.33 -0.21
CA GLY A 206 -10.01 -12.90 0.81
C GLY A 206 -9.73 -14.38 1.08
N LYS A 207 -9.55 -15.18 0.01
CA LYS A 207 -9.28 -16.62 0.13
C LYS A 207 -7.96 -16.90 0.87
N ASN A 208 -6.93 -16.10 0.64
CA ASN A 208 -5.60 -16.29 1.22
C ASN A 208 -5.38 -15.47 2.52
N GLN A 209 -6.38 -14.72 3.01
CA GLN A 209 -6.21 -13.82 4.14
C GLN A 209 -5.77 -14.51 5.43
N ALA A 210 -6.37 -15.67 5.75
CA ALA A 210 -6.00 -16.46 6.93
C ALA A 210 -4.57 -16.98 6.81
N ALA A 211 -4.21 -17.56 5.65
CA ALA A 211 -2.86 -18.03 5.37
C ALA A 211 -1.81 -16.90 5.39
N ALA A 212 -2.18 -15.71 4.92
CA ALA A 212 -1.30 -14.54 4.97
C ALA A 212 -0.98 -14.13 6.41
N LEU A 213 -2.00 -14.10 7.29
CA LEU A 213 -1.78 -13.81 8.71
C LEU A 213 -0.93 -14.89 9.39
N GLU A 214 -1.21 -16.17 9.12
CA GLU A 214 -0.44 -17.30 9.64
C GLU A 214 1.05 -17.18 9.25
N VAL A 215 1.34 -16.94 7.97
CA VAL A 215 2.70 -16.78 7.45
C VAL A 215 3.44 -15.63 8.14
N MET A 216 2.81 -14.47 8.28
CA MET A 216 3.40 -13.32 8.95
C MET A 216 3.63 -13.58 10.44
N THR A 217 2.66 -14.19 11.13
CA THR A 217 2.78 -14.52 12.55
C THR A 217 3.90 -15.53 12.80
N ALA A 218 3.99 -16.59 11.98
CA ALA A 218 5.05 -17.59 12.07
C ALA A 218 6.45 -17.02 11.79
N ALA A 219 6.55 -15.97 10.99
CA ALA A 219 7.79 -15.23 10.75
C ALA A 219 8.18 -14.28 11.92
N GLY A 220 7.33 -14.12 12.94
CA GLY A 220 7.54 -13.16 14.03
C GLY A 220 7.17 -11.72 13.69
N TRP A 221 6.39 -11.50 12.64
CA TRP A 221 5.91 -10.17 12.26
C TRP A 221 4.80 -9.73 13.22
N LYS A 222 5.11 -8.83 14.11
CA LYS A 222 4.21 -8.29 15.14
C LYS A 222 3.24 -7.25 14.59
#